data_d5d4645233a20b80a22d2ccd093ca450
#
_entry.id   d5d4645233a20b80a22d2ccd093ca450
#
_cell.length_a   1.000
_cell.length_b   1.000
_cell.length_c   1.000
_cell.angle_alpha   90.00
_cell.angle_beta   90.00
_cell.angle_gamma   90.00
#
_symmetry.space_group_name_H-M   'P 1'
#
loop_
_entity.id
_entity.type
_entity.pdbx_description
1 polymer ?
#
loop_
_entity_poly.entity_id
_entity_poly.type
_entity_poly.pdbx_seq_one_letter_code
_entity_poly.pdbx_strand_id
1 'polypeptide(L)'
;KVYPEWAPIGAKRFRTLVEEGYYNDNRIFRVIRFPRKFIAQFGIAGNPETSSKWRNKAIKDDPVLKSNTRGRVTFAKRSEPHSRTTQIFINYNQNSSLDQQGFAPFGEVIEGMEVTDLFHSGYNNRPSQEQIHRNGNEYLDKYFPEMDTIRSARILGEDE
;
A
#
# COMPACT_ATOMS: atom_id res chain seq x y z
N LYS A 1 -4.09 11.75 -4.51
CA LYS A 1 -3.24 12.57 -5.40
C LYS A 1 -1.78 12.22 -5.19
N VAL A 2 -1.06 11.99 -6.29
CA VAL A 2 0.38 11.68 -6.25
C VAL A 2 1.18 12.97 -6.45
N TYR A 3 2.23 13.12 -5.64
CA TYR A 3 3.14 14.26 -5.70
C TYR A 3 4.55 13.74 -6.00
N PRO A 4 4.95 13.70 -7.29
CA PRO A 4 6.27 13.17 -7.67
C PRO A 4 7.44 13.89 -6.97
N GLU A 5 7.27 15.17 -6.68
CA GLU A 5 8.28 15.98 -5.97
C GLU A 5 8.52 15.53 -4.53
N TRP A 6 7.56 14.79 -3.93
CA TRP A 6 7.76 14.28 -2.56
C TRP A 6 8.65 13.05 -2.53
N ALA A 7 8.49 12.14 -3.50
CA ALA A 7 9.24 10.89 -3.60
C ALA A 7 9.18 10.40 -5.06
N PRO A 8 10.05 10.93 -5.93
CA PRO A 8 9.94 10.69 -7.38
C PRO A 8 10.07 9.23 -7.79
N ILE A 9 10.92 8.45 -7.14
CA ILE A 9 11.13 7.04 -7.49
C ILE A 9 9.89 6.22 -7.11
N GLY A 10 9.36 6.43 -5.91
CA GLY A 10 8.12 5.77 -5.45
C GLY A 10 6.91 6.18 -6.30
N ALA A 11 6.77 7.47 -6.59
CA ALA A 11 5.68 7.99 -7.42
C ALA A 11 5.68 7.35 -8.81
N LYS A 12 6.85 7.21 -9.43
CA LYS A 12 6.99 6.57 -10.75
C LYS A 12 6.60 5.09 -10.68
N ARG A 13 7.07 4.35 -9.68
CA ARG A 13 6.70 2.94 -9.49
C ARG A 13 5.19 2.80 -9.31
N PHE A 14 4.59 3.61 -8.47
CA PHE A 14 3.15 3.58 -8.24
C PHE A 14 2.37 3.82 -9.53
N ARG A 15 2.75 4.84 -10.30
CA ARG A 15 2.13 5.13 -11.60
C ARG A 15 2.21 3.92 -12.54
N THR A 16 3.37 3.32 -12.67
CA THR A 16 3.58 2.12 -13.52
C THR A 16 2.65 0.99 -13.09
N LEU A 17 2.55 0.72 -11.79
CA LEU A 17 1.70 -0.35 -11.28
C LEU A 17 0.22 -0.08 -11.54
N VAL A 18 -0.24 1.17 -11.38
CA VAL A 18 -1.63 1.54 -11.69
C VAL A 18 -1.91 1.39 -13.19
N GLU A 19 -1.02 1.87 -14.04
CA GLU A 19 -1.18 1.78 -15.50
C GLU A 19 -1.22 0.32 -15.98
N GLU A 20 -0.50 -0.59 -15.32
CA GLU A 20 -0.52 -2.02 -15.62
C GLU A 20 -1.69 -2.77 -14.99
N GLY A 21 -2.54 -2.09 -14.23
CA GLY A 21 -3.67 -2.72 -13.54
C GLY A 21 -3.27 -3.58 -12.33
N TYR A 22 -2.09 -3.38 -11.79
CA TYR A 22 -1.54 -4.19 -10.70
C TYR A 22 -2.45 -4.21 -9.46
N TYR A 23 -3.04 -3.05 -9.12
CA TYR A 23 -3.87 -2.94 -7.91
C TYR A 23 -5.32 -3.36 -8.12
N ASN A 24 -5.70 -3.77 -9.33
CA ASN A 24 -7.05 -4.27 -9.58
C ASN A 24 -7.27 -5.59 -8.83
N ASP A 25 -8.42 -5.73 -8.19
CA ASP A 25 -8.77 -6.89 -7.37
C ASP A 25 -7.78 -7.14 -6.22
N ASN A 26 -7.27 -6.07 -5.63
CA ASN A 26 -6.28 -6.13 -4.57
C ASN A 26 -6.94 -6.08 -3.19
N ARG A 27 -6.54 -7.00 -2.30
CA ARG A 27 -7.08 -7.09 -0.94
C ARG A 27 -6.31 -6.17 0.00
N ILE A 28 -7.06 -5.48 0.87
CA ILE A 28 -6.47 -4.66 1.93
C ILE A 28 -6.21 -5.59 3.10
N PHE A 29 -5.03 -6.20 3.12
CA PHE A 29 -4.75 -7.36 3.96
C PHE A 29 -4.30 -7.02 5.38
N ARG A 30 -3.94 -5.77 5.65
CA ARG A 30 -3.46 -5.36 6.96
C ARG A 30 -4.05 -4.01 7.34
N VAL A 31 -4.96 -4.00 8.31
CA VAL A 31 -5.61 -2.79 8.81
C VAL A 31 -5.44 -2.73 10.32
N ILE A 32 -4.63 -1.81 10.80
CA ILE A 32 -4.25 -1.69 12.20
C ILE A 32 -4.90 -0.45 12.81
N ARG A 33 -5.86 -0.65 13.73
CA ARG A 33 -6.55 0.40 14.47
C ARG A 33 -6.36 0.34 15.98
N PHE A 34 -5.94 -0.80 16.50
CA PHE A 34 -5.78 -1.02 17.94
C PHE A 34 -4.38 -1.50 18.26
N PRO A 35 -3.82 -1.09 19.39
CA PRO A 35 -4.37 -0.18 20.42
C PRO A 35 -4.45 1.28 19.97
N ARG A 36 -3.81 1.63 18.85
CA ARG A 36 -3.82 2.97 18.25
C ARG A 36 -4.02 2.84 16.74
N LYS A 37 -4.82 3.74 16.16
CA LYS A 37 -4.96 3.81 14.71
C LYS A 37 -3.59 4.01 14.09
N PHE A 38 -3.26 3.17 13.10
CA PHE A 38 -1.93 3.17 12.48
C PHE A 38 -2.01 3.27 10.95
N ILE A 39 -2.25 2.15 10.26
CA ILE A 39 -2.22 2.10 8.80
C ILE A 39 -3.25 1.15 8.21
N ALA A 40 -3.53 1.31 6.91
CA ALA A 40 -4.16 0.32 6.04
C ALA A 40 -3.18 -0.02 4.91
N GLN A 41 -2.83 -1.30 4.76
CA GLN A 41 -1.78 -1.76 3.85
C GLN A 41 -2.31 -2.75 2.82
N PHE A 42 -1.86 -2.60 1.58
CA PHE A 42 -2.20 -3.46 0.45
C PHE A 42 -1.06 -3.47 -0.57
N GLY A 43 -1.21 -4.20 -1.67
CA GLY A 43 -0.23 -4.19 -2.75
C GLY A 43 0.53 -5.50 -2.94
N ILE A 44 -0.01 -6.62 -2.43
CA ILE A 44 0.41 -7.95 -2.88
C ILE A 44 -0.64 -8.40 -3.89
N ALA A 45 -0.23 -8.72 -5.12
CA ALA A 45 -1.17 -9.05 -6.18
C ALA A 45 -2.02 -10.27 -5.82
N GLY A 46 -3.29 -10.24 -6.24
CA GLY A 46 -4.21 -11.36 -6.04
C GLY A 46 -3.83 -12.61 -6.83
N ASN A 47 -3.13 -12.43 -7.95
CA ASN A 47 -2.60 -13.53 -8.75
C ASN A 47 -1.16 -13.80 -8.37
N PRO A 48 -0.81 -15.03 -7.91
CA PRO A 48 0.56 -15.36 -7.50
C PRO A 48 1.62 -15.19 -8.60
N GLU A 49 1.28 -15.39 -9.86
CA GLU A 49 2.20 -15.18 -10.97
C GLU A 49 2.61 -13.70 -11.08
N THR A 50 1.65 -12.79 -10.93
CA THR A 50 1.90 -11.35 -10.92
C THR A 50 2.76 -10.95 -9.72
N SER A 51 2.46 -11.47 -8.54
CA SER A 51 3.29 -11.27 -7.34
C SER A 51 4.72 -11.71 -7.57
N SER A 52 4.90 -12.90 -8.12
CA SER A 52 6.23 -13.47 -8.39
C SER A 52 7.04 -12.59 -9.36
N LYS A 53 6.37 -12.08 -10.39
CA LYS A 53 6.99 -11.17 -11.38
C LYS A 53 7.57 -9.91 -10.74
N TRP A 54 6.88 -9.34 -9.75
CA TRP A 54 7.26 -8.05 -9.16
C TRP A 54 8.07 -8.18 -7.88
N ARG A 55 8.08 -9.32 -7.23
CA ARG A 55 8.65 -9.53 -5.89
C ARG A 55 10.13 -9.12 -5.79
N ASN A 56 10.90 -9.28 -6.85
CA ASN A 56 12.33 -8.98 -6.87
C ASN A 56 12.66 -7.66 -7.57
N LYS A 57 11.68 -6.87 -7.94
CA LYS A 57 11.86 -5.60 -8.64
C LYS A 57 11.89 -4.42 -7.66
N ALA A 58 12.85 -4.45 -6.73
CA ALA A 58 13.01 -3.38 -5.75
C ALA A 58 13.46 -2.07 -6.41
N ILE A 59 13.05 -0.95 -5.79
CA ILE A 59 13.48 0.39 -6.19
C ILE A 59 14.35 1.02 -5.11
N LYS A 60 15.18 1.98 -5.51
CA LYS A 60 16.01 2.75 -4.60
C LYS A 60 15.15 3.61 -3.69
N ASP A 61 15.63 3.86 -2.47
CA ASP A 61 14.96 4.73 -1.53
C ASP A 61 14.89 6.18 -2.03
N ASP A 62 13.77 6.84 -1.72
CA ASP A 62 13.65 8.29 -1.83
C ASP A 62 13.98 8.93 -0.47
N PRO A 63 14.53 10.15 -0.43
CA PRO A 63 14.62 10.92 0.82
C PRO A 63 13.21 11.18 1.38
N VAL A 64 13.09 11.21 2.69
CA VAL A 64 11.83 11.55 3.37
C VAL A 64 11.68 13.06 3.40
N LEU A 65 10.85 13.61 2.53
CA LEU A 65 10.60 15.05 2.43
C LEU A 65 9.31 15.48 3.14
N LYS A 66 8.37 14.55 3.32
CA LYS A 66 7.10 14.79 4.00
C LYS A 66 6.91 13.79 5.12
N SER A 67 6.25 14.20 6.19
CA SER A 67 5.94 13.32 7.31
C SER A 67 4.78 12.36 7.00
N ASN A 68 4.81 11.20 7.63
CA ASN A 68 3.74 10.21 7.55
C ASN A 68 2.57 10.63 8.44
N THR A 69 1.76 11.57 7.95
CA THR A 69 0.56 12.04 8.64
C THR A 69 -0.70 11.44 8.04
N ARG A 70 -1.82 11.57 8.75
CA ARG A 70 -3.10 10.99 8.34
C ARG A 70 -3.44 11.33 6.87
N GLY A 71 -3.78 10.32 6.10
CA GLY A 71 -4.14 10.40 4.69
C GLY A 71 -2.98 10.27 3.73
N ARG A 72 -1.75 10.38 4.18
CA ARG A 72 -0.58 10.23 3.30
C ARG A 72 -0.31 8.78 2.97
N VAL A 73 0.15 8.56 1.75
CA VAL A 73 0.37 7.24 1.16
C VAL A 73 1.86 7.01 0.95
N THR A 74 2.32 5.85 1.40
CA THR A 74 3.76 5.54 1.48
C THR A 74 4.00 4.09 1.09
N PHE A 75 5.12 3.79 0.43
CA PHE A 75 5.52 2.40 0.18
C PHE A 75 5.97 1.72 1.47
N ALA A 76 5.49 0.51 1.68
CA ALA A 76 6.06 -0.40 2.65
C ALA A 76 7.41 -0.91 2.16
N LYS A 77 8.27 -1.27 3.09
CA LYS A 77 9.61 -1.81 2.79
C LYS A 77 10.06 -2.74 3.91
N ARG A 78 11.10 -3.50 3.65
CA ARG A 78 11.80 -4.27 4.68
C ARG A 78 12.80 -3.37 5.40
N SER A 79 13.46 -3.90 6.44
CA SER A 79 14.46 -3.15 7.20
C SER A 79 15.70 -2.78 6.39
N GLU A 80 16.02 -3.55 5.35
CA GLU A 80 17.16 -3.27 4.47
C GLU A 80 16.87 -2.10 3.54
N PRO A 81 17.91 -1.32 3.17
CA PRO A 81 17.77 -0.24 2.19
C PRO A 81 17.33 -0.76 0.83
N HIS A 82 16.64 0.10 0.08
CA HIS A 82 16.26 -0.19 -1.31
C HIS A 82 15.43 -1.47 -1.46
N SER A 83 14.44 -1.66 -0.57
CA SER A 83 13.63 -2.88 -0.53
C SER A 83 12.15 -2.68 -0.92
N ARG A 84 11.75 -1.47 -1.29
CA ARG A 84 10.38 -1.18 -1.75
C ARG A 84 10.12 -1.89 -3.09
N THR A 85 8.93 -2.51 -3.21
CA THR A 85 8.51 -3.15 -4.47
C THR A 85 7.12 -2.69 -4.90
N THR A 86 6.06 -3.19 -4.27
CA THR A 86 4.66 -2.96 -4.70
C THR A 86 3.70 -2.62 -3.57
N GLN A 87 4.03 -2.94 -2.33
CA GLN A 87 3.12 -2.73 -1.21
C GLN A 87 3.14 -1.27 -0.78
N ILE A 88 1.94 -0.74 -0.50
CA ILE A 88 1.77 0.62 -0.02
C ILE A 88 0.84 0.63 1.18
N PHE A 89 0.90 1.70 1.96
CA PHE A 89 -0.04 1.90 3.06
C PHE A 89 -0.54 3.33 3.11
N ILE A 90 -1.75 3.47 3.64
CA ILE A 90 -2.39 4.75 3.94
C ILE A 90 -2.22 4.97 5.44
N ASN A 91 -1.69 6.12 5.84
CA ASN A 91 -1.56 6.46 7.25
C ASN A 91 -2.93 6.87 7.83
N TYR A 92 -3.31 6.30 8.97
CA TYR A 92 -4.51 6.68 9.70
C TYR A 92 -4.29 7.77 10.74
N ASN A 93 -3.03 8.05 11.06
CA ASN A 93 -2.65 8.90 12.18
C ASN A 93 -1.39 9.68 11.87
N GLN A 94 -0.95 10.49 12.81
CA GLN A 94 0.38 11.09 12.77
C GLN A 94 1.40 10.01 13.15
N ASN A 95 2.01 9.39 12.15
CA ASN A 95 2.96 8.31 12.30
C ASN A 95 4.39 8.81 12.07
N SER A 96 4.76 9.91 12.72
CA SER A 96 6.03 10.59 12.49
C SER A 96 7.26 9.72 12.81
N SER A 97 7.11 8.70 13.65
CA SER A 97 8.19 7.73 13.91
C SER A 97 8.64 6.98 12.64
N LEU A 98 7.77 6.87 11.64
CA LEU A 98 8.11 6.25 10.36
C LEU A 98 9.07 7.10 9.53
N ASP A 99 9.08 8.40 9.74
CA ASP A 99 9.95 9.33 9.00
C ASP A 99 11.43 9.01 9.24
N GLN A 100 11.79 8.77 10.49
CA GLN A 100 13.15 8.41 10.89
C GLN A 100 13.58 7.03 10.38
N GLN A 101 12.61 6.18 10.07
CA GLN A 101 12.84 4.84 9.53
C GLN A 101 12.96 4.81 8.00
N GLY A 102 12.89 5.98 7.36
CA GLY A 102 13.08 6.12 5.91
C GLY A 102 11.84 5.87 5.07
N PHE A 103 10.64 5.90 5.65
CA PHE A 103 9.39 5.79 4.90
C PHE A 103 9.02 7.15 4.29
N ALA A 104 9.09 7.26 2.96
CA ALA A 104 8.91 8.50 2.22
C ALA A 104 7.53 8.57 1.55
N PRO A 105 6.58 9.38 2.07
CA PRO A 105 5.29 9.57 1.43
C PRO A 105 5.42 10.11 0.00
N PHE A 106 4.62 9.60 -0.91
CA PHE A 106 4.60 10.02 -2.32
C PHE A 106 3.26 10.61 -2.76
N GLY A 107 2.25 10.58 -1.91
CA GLY A 107 0.93 11.08 -2.22
C GLY A 107 0.05 11.17 -0.99
N GLU A 108 -1.20 11.57 -1.21
CA GLU A 108 -2.20 11.61 -0.14
C GLU A 108 -3.60 11.37 -0.68
N VAL A 109 -4.47 10.87 0.17
CA VAL A 109 -5.90 10.74 -0.10
C VAL A 109 -6.53 12.11 0.02
N ILE A 110 -7.00 12.67 -1.10
CA ILE A 110 -7.63 14.00 -1.14
C ILE A 110 -9.16 13.92 -1.08
N GLU A 111 -9.73 12.74 -1.31
CA GLU A 111 -11.16 12.47 -1.27
C GLU A 111 -11.39 11.03 -0.86
N GLY A 112 -12.39 10.76 -0.02
CA GLY A 112 -12.75 9.41 0.38
C GLY A 112 -11.98 8.86 1.57
N MET A 113 -11.29 9.69 2.36
CA MET A 113 -10.59 9.20 3.55
C MET A 113 -11.55 8.53 4.55
N GLU A 114 -12.79 8.99 4.63
CA GLU A 114 -13.84 8.38 5.44
C GLU A 114 -14.17 6.95 5.02
N VAL A 115 -13.98 6.62 3.73
CA VAL A 115 -14.14 5.24 3.23
C VAL A 115 -13.04 4.35 3.78
N THR A 116 -11.81 4.84 3.83
CA THR A 116 -10.68 4.08 4.39
C THR A 116 -10.88 3.79 5.88
N ASP A 117 -11.57 4.66 6.59
CA ASP A 117 -11.90 4.45 8.00
C ASP A 117 -12.87 3.28 8.22
N LEU A 118 -13.58 2.86 7.17
CA LEU A 118 -14.55 1.76 7.22
C LEU A 118 -13.92 0.40 6.84
N PHE A 119 -12.66 0.34 6.43
CA PHE A 119 -12.02 -0.91 6.09
C PHE A 119 -12.07 -1.88 7.26
N HIS A 120 -12.38 -3.14 6.94
CA HIS A 120 -12.43 -4.20 7.95
C HIS A 120 -11.07 -4.36 8.64
N SER A 121 -11.06 -4.26 9.96
CA SER A 121 -9.84 -4.31 10.77
C SER A 121 -9.76 -5.52 11.70
N GLY A 122 -10.77 -6.39 11.67
CA GLY A 122 -10.87 -7.53 12.59
C GLY A 122 -9.76 -8.56 12.45
N TYR A 123 -9.11 -8.61 11.31
CA TYR A 123 -8.00 -9.56 11.10
C TYR A 123 -6.64 -9.01 11.55
N ASN A 124 -6.55 -7.69 11.70
CA ASN A 124 -5.35 -7.04 12.20
C ASN A 124 -4.11 -7.39 11.36
N ASN A 125 -3.14 -8.05 11.96
CA ASN A 125 -1.88 -8.45 11.33
C ASN A 125 -1.79 -9.98 11.11
N ARG A 126 -2.93 -10.68 11.18
CA ARG A 126 -2.96 -12.15 11.08
C ARG A 126 -2.72 -12.72 9.69
N PRO A 127 -3.18 -12.07 8.57
CA PRO A 127 -2.89 -12.62 7.25
C PRO A 127 -1.38 -12.75 7.02
N SER A 128 -0.97 -13.92 6.55
CA SER A 128 0.44 -14.19 6.24
C SER A 128 0.81 -13.65 4.87
N GLN A 129 1.73 -12.70 4.82
CA GLN A 129 2.20 -12.15 3.54
C GLN A 129 2.83 -13.22 2.65
N GLU A 130 3.57 -14.17 3.23
CA GLU A 130 4.14 -15.30 2.49
C GLU A 130 3.06 -16.14 1.81
N GLN A 131 1.95 -16.41 2.52
CA GLN A 131 0.83 -17.15 1.96
C GLN A 131 0.10 -16.36 0.87
N ILE A 132 0.01 -15.03 1.01
CA ILE A 132 -0.59 -14.18 -0.03
C ILE A 132 0.28 -14.24 -1.29
N HIS A 133 1.59 -14.14 -1.16
CA HIS A 133 2.51 -14.27 -2.30
C HIS A 133 2.39 -15.63 -3.00
N ARG A 134 2.24 -16.69 -2.23
CA ARG A 134 2.19 -18.06 -2.73
C ARG A 134 0.84 -18.44 -3.34
N ASN A 135 -0.25 -18.02 -2.71
CA ASN A 135 -1.61 -18.50 -3.04
C ASN A 135 -2.58 -17.37 -3.41
N GLY A 136 -2.20 -16.12 -3.27
CA GLY A 136 -2.99 -14.97 -3.71
C GLY A 136 -4.33 -14.82 -3.01
N ASN A 137 -5.32 -14.32 -3.77
CA ASN A 137 -6.67 -14.07 -3.26
C ASN A 137 -7.39 -15.35 -2.84
N GLU A 138 -7.04 -16.51 -3.40
CA GLU A 138 -7.61 -17.78 -2.98
C GLU A 138 -7.39 -18.03 -1.49
N TYR A 139 -6.18 -17.79 -1.01
CA TYR A 139 -5.86 -17.87 0.42
C TYR A 139 -6.68 -16.88 1.26
N LEU A 140 -6.75 -15.63 0.82
CA LEU A 140 -7.45 -14.58 1.56
C LEU A 140 -8.97 -14.81 1.58
N ASP A 141 -9.56 -15.20 0.47
CA ASP A 141 -11.00 -15.47 0.38
C ASP A 141 -11.40 -16.65 1.25
N LYS A 142 -10.53 -17.65 1.38
CA LYS A 142 -10.78 -18.84 2.19
C LYS A 142 -10.71 -18.58 3.69
N TYR A 143 -9.69 -17.85 4.13
CA TYR A 143 -9.40 -17.67 5.56
C TYR A 143 -9.76 -16.30 6.12
N PHE A 144 -9.95 -15.30 5.25
CA PHE A 144 -10.22 -13.91 5.64
C PHE A 144 -11.30 -13.29 4.72
N PRO A 145 -12.52 -13.87 4.70
CA PRO A 145 -13.53 -13.52 3.70
C PRO A 145 -14.13 -12.12 3.83
N GLU A 146 -13.98 -11.45 4.98
CA GLU A 146 -14.54 -10.11 5.21
C GLU A 146 -13.59 -8.98 4.80
N MET A 147 -12.47 -9.33 4.18
CA MET A 147 -11.45 -8.36 3.77
C MET A 147 -11.96 -7.48 2.62
N ASP A 148 -11.70 -6.18 2.72
CA ASP A 148 -12.07 -5.23 1.67
C ASP A 148 -11.17 -5.36 0.45
N THR A 149 -11.70 -4.97 -0.71
CA THR A 149 -11.05 -5.12 -2.00
C THR A 149 -11.00 -3.80 -2.73
N ILE A 150 -9.85 -3.49 -3.34
CA ILE A 150 -9.74 -2.47 -4.37
C ILE A 150 -10.15 -3.13 -5.68
N ARG A 151 -11.31 -2.75 -6.23
CA ARG A 151 -11.81 -3.34 -7.47
C ARG A 151 -10.95 -2.94 -8.66
N SER A 152 -10.64 -1.65 -8.76
CA SER A 152 -9.81 -1.11 -9.83
C SER A 152 -9.13 0.18 -9.40
N ALA A 153 -8.02 0.48 -10.04
CA ALA A 153 -7.32 1.75 -9.90
C ALA A 153 -6.93 2.24 -11.29
N ARG A 154 -7.09 3.54 -11.52
CA ARG A 154 -6.72 4.15 -12.80
C ARG A 154 -6.12 5.54 -12.58
N ILE A 155 -5.35 5.99 -13.54
CA ILE A 155 -4.86 7.37 -13.57
C ILE A 155 -5.96 8.26 -14.12
N LEU A 156 -6.27 9.34 -13.40
CA LEU A 156 -7.15 10.39 -13.91
C LEU A 156 -6.32 11.40 -14.68
N GLY A 157 -6.86 11.92 -15.79
CA GLY A 157 -6.28 13.04 -16.50
C GLY A 157 -6.36 14.34 -15.72
N GLU A 158 -5.61 15.35 -16.14
CA GLU A 158 -5.60 16.65 -15.46
C GLU A 158 -6.96 17.37 -15.50
N ASP A 159 -7.85 16.96 -16.40
CA ASP A 159 -9.17 17.56 -16.64
C ASP A 159 -10.33 16.69 -16.13
N GLU A 160 -10.10 15.64 -15.34
CA GLU A 160 -11.14 14.75 -14.82
C GLU A 160 -11.36 14.91 -13.32
#